data_6dff963202de39dcf681f2ead30c9c23
#
_entry.id   6dff963202de39dcf681f2ead30c9c23
#
_cell.length_a   1.000
_cell.length_b   1.000
_cell.length_c   1.000
_cell.angle_alpha   90.00
_cell.angle_beta   90.00
_cell.angle_gamma   90.00
#
_symmetry.space_group_name_H-M   'P 1'
#
loop_
_entity.id
_entity.type
_entity.pdbx_description
1 polymer ?
#
loop_
_entity_poly.entity_id
_entity_poly.type
_entity_poly.pdbx_seq_one_letter_code
_entity_poly.pdbx_strand_id
1 'polypeptide(L)'
;MALVASLSAVAIEQDNDGNYLIGTASDWDAFAAIVAETPGANALMTADIDLGDDQTMIGTEAVPYQGTFDGQAHQLTVNYSVTEDYVGPFRFISGATIQKLHVEGIINTTRGFAGGLVGYVPAGTNQISQCMSSVNITSTQGGREWVGGFVGGCNNSGTVLNIDDCLCQANITAAWAANFVGIMYYSSHVNVNNSLSVATCANATQFNSIYHYIYGHGTTRNTYILNCTVSYTDHGSAGTVVTMDQLADGSIATALQADRTEEVWVHDEIPMLKIFMEDNSHTGLAEIDAAQPKSGIRYNLMGQPVGKDYKGIVIENGQKFIVR
;
A
#
# COMPACT_ATOMS: atom_id res chain seq x y z
N MET A 1 -19.95 30.22 -33.40
CA MET A 1 -18.65 30.54 -32.78
C MET A 1 -18.64 29.81 -31.45
N ALA A 2 -18.04 28.63 -31.40
CA ALA A 2 -17.95 27.84 -30.17
C ALA A 2 -16.76 28.35 -29.34
N LEU A 3 -17.03 28.77 -28.12
CA LEU A 3 -16.03 29.17 -27.17
C LEU A 3 -15.31 27.90 -26.69
N VAL A 4 -14.14 27.62 -27.20
CA VAL A 4 -13.25 26.62 -26.64
C VAL A 4 -12.66 27.24 -25.38
N ALA A 5 -13.22 26.91 -24.21
CA ALA A 5 -12.57 27.17 -22.96
C ALA A 5 -11.30 26.32 -22.92
N SER A 6 -10.13 26.94 -23.08
CA SER A 6 -8.87 26.32 -22.74
C SER A 6 -8.87 26.15 -21.21
N LEU A 7 -9.05 24.92 -20.71
CA LEU A 7 -8.60 24.61 -19.36
C LEU A 7 -7.08 24.85 -19.37
N SER A 8 -6.64 25.92 -18.72
CA SER A 8 -5.23 26.06 -18.38
C SER A 8 -4.93 24.92 -17.40
N ALA A 9 -4.13 23.93 -17.84
CA ALA A 9 -3.57 22.96 -16.91
C ALA A 9 -2.91 23.74 -15.77
N VAL A 10 -3.28 23.45 -14.54
CA VAL A 10 -2.60 23.99 -13.36
C VAL A 10 -1.17 23.46 -13.47
N ALA A 11 -0.19 24.36 -13.63
CA ALA A 11 1.20 23.97 -13.68
C ALA A 11 1.61 23.57 -12.26
N ILE A 12 1.97 22.30 -12.08
CA ILE A 12 2.53 21.84 -10.79
C ILE A 12 3.89 22.53 -10.60
N GLU A 13 4.16 22.96 -9.39
CA GLU A 13 5.47 23.53 -9.03
C GLU A 13 6.55 22.44 -9.04
N GLN A 14 7.77 22.83 -9.29
CA GLN A 14 8.96 21.98 -9.19
C GLN A 14 9.93 22.58 -8.17
N ASP A 15 10.65 21.70 -7.48
CA ASP A 15 11.78 22.10 -6.66
C ASP A 15 13.02 22.44 -7.51
N ASN A 16 14.13 22.78 -6.84
CA ASN A 16 15.38 23.13 -7.52
C ASN A 16 16.04 21.94 -8.24
N ASP A 17 15.67 20.71 -7.91
CA ASP A 17 16.18 19.47 -8.50
C ASP A 17 15.28 18.97 -9.64
N GLY A 18 14.18 19.68 -9.92
CA GLY A 18 13.23 19.38 -10.98
C GLY A 18 12.17 18.33 -10.59
N ASN A 19 12.01 18.03 -9.31
CA ASN A 19 10.95 17.16 -8.84
C ASN A 19 9.61 17.91 -8.79
N TYR A 20 8.55 17.33 -9.28
CA TYR A 20 7.20 17.88 -9.18
C TYR A 20 6.69 17.79 -7.73
N LEU A 21 6.13 18.88 -7.23
CA LEU A 21 5.62 19.00 -5.86
C LEU A 21 4.12 18.70 -5.84
N ILE A 22 3.75 17.59 -5.21
CA ILE A 22 2.37 17.08 -5.20
C ILE A 22 1.79 17.29 -3.80
N GLY A 23 0.89 18.27 -3.66
CA GLY A 23 0.27 18.62 -2.38
C GLY A 23 -1.26 18.55 -2.37
N THR A 24 -1.88 18.30 -3.53
CA THR A 24 -3.35 18.26 -3.66
C THR A 24 -3.80 17.17 -4.64
N ALA A 25 -5.07 16.78 -4.61
CA ALA A 25 -5.66 15.88 -5.61
C ALA A 25 -5.53 16.45 -7.04
N SER A 26 -5.64 17.76 -7.22
CA SER A 26 -5.43 18.39 -8.53
C SER A 26 -3.98 18.28 -9.02
N ASP A 27 -2.99 18.29 -8.11
CA ASP A 27 -1.59 18.06 -8.49
C ASP A 27 -1.37 16.59 -8.88
N TRP A 28 -2.06 15.66 -8.20
CA TRP A 28 -2.03 14.24 -8.56
C TRP A 28 -2.52 14.00 -9.99
N ASP A 29 -3.67 14.60 -10.36
CA ASP A 29 -4.21 14.55 -11.73
C ASP A 29 -3.25 15.14 -12.76
N ALA A 30 -2.73 16.32 -12.46
CA ALA A 30 -1.80 16.99 -13.34
C ALA A 30 -0.49 16.20 -13.48
N PHE A 31 -0.01 15.57 -12.41
CA PHE A 31 1.16 14.69 -12.47
C PHE A 31 0.91 13.43 -13.32
N ALA A 32 -0.27 12.83 -13.23
CA ALA A 32 -0.63 11.72 -14.09
C ALA A 32 -0.59 12.10 -15.58
N ALA A 33 -1.05 13.32 -15.91
CA ALA A 33 -0.94 13.86 -17.28
C ALA A 33 0.52 14.13 -17.70
N ILE A 34 1.36 14.61 -16.78
CA ILE A 34 2.81 14.79 -17.05
C ILE A 34 3.49 13.45 -17.31
N VAL A 35 3.19 12.42 -16.54
CA VAL A 35 3.73 11.07 -16.72
C VAL A 35 3.36 10.47 -18.08
N ALA A 36 2.19 10.77 -18.60
CA ALA A 36 1.79 10.34 -19.95
C ALA A 36 2.72 10.85 -21.07
N GLU A 37 3.32 12.02 -20.87
CA GLU A 37 4.27 12.65 -21.82
C GLU A 37 5.74 12.45 -21.40
N THR A 38 5.99 12.35 -20.09
CA THR A 38 7.34 12.25 -19.50
C THR A 38 7.32 11.16 -18.43
N PRO A 39 7.36 9.88 -18.80
CA PRO A 39 7.19 8.76 -17.86
C PRO A 39 8.26 8.69 -16.75
N GLY A 40 9.43 9.27 -16.99
CA GLY A 40 10.53 9.36 -16.01
C GLY A 40 10.46 10.60 -15.08
N ALA A 41 9.37 11.35 -15.07
CA ALA A 41 9.21 12.51 -14.19
C ALA A 41 9.30 12.08 -12.71
N ASN A 42 10.09 12.82 -11.91
CA ASN A 42 10.18 12.60 -10.47
C ASN A 42 9.22 13.50 -9.72
N ALA A 43 8.72 13.01 -8.58
CA ALA A 43 7.81 13.78 -7.72
C ALA A 43 8.08 13.57 -6.24
N LEU A 44 7.73 14.60 -5.46
CA LEU A 44 7.71 14.60 -4.00
C LEU A 44 6.30 14.96 -3.53
N MET A 45 5.76 14.24 -2.54
CA MET A 45 4.57 14.73 -1.83
C MET A 45 4.98 15.85 -0.85
N THR A 46 4.12 16.83 -0.71
CA THR A 46 4.31 17.98 0.20
C THR A 46 3.24 18.09 1.25
N ALA A 47 2.20 17.26 1.16
CA ALA A 47 1.10 17.16 2.11
C ALA A 47 0.42 15.80 1.97
N ASP A 48 -0.39 15.44 2.96
CA ASP A 48 -1.34 14.34 2.85
C ASP A 48 -2.42 14.69 1.82
N ILE A 49 -2.79 13.72 1.00
CA ILE A 49 -3.73 13.92 -0.10
C ILE A 49 -4.90 12.94 0.03
N ASP A 50 -6.12 13.47 0.02
CA ASP A 50 -7.32 12.68 -0.19
C ASP A 50 -7.83 12.89 -1.62
N LEU A 51 -7.85 11.83 -2.41
CA LEU A 51 -8.35 11.87 -3.79
C LEU A 51 -9.87 11.95 -3.87
N GLY A 52 -10.59 11.69 -2.76
CA GLY A 52 -12.04 11.69 -2.75
C GLY A 52 -12.62 10.70 -3.76
N ASP A 53 -13.46 11.20 -4.67
CA ASP A 53 -14.08 10.39 -5.74
C ASP A 53 -13.22 10.33 -7.04
N ASP A 54 -12.04 10.91 -7.03
CA ASP A 54 -11.14 10.89 -8.18
C ASP A 54 -10.59 9.46 -8.40
N GLN A 55 -10.66 9.00 -9.65
CA GLN A 55 -10.23 7.66 -10.06
C GLN A 55 -8.90 7.69 -10.83
N THR A 56 -8.18 8.80 -10.79
CA THR A 56 -6.91 8.96 -11.51
C THR A 56 -5.83 8.05 -10.94
N MET A 57 -5.24 7.26 -11.81
CA MET A 57 -4.12 6.36 -11.52
C MET A 57 -2.92 6.73 -12.39
N ILE A 58 -1.72 6.72 -11.83
CA ILE A 58 -0.48 7.09 -12.53
C ILE A 58 0.04 5.93 -13.38
N GLY A 59 0.41 6.25 -14.63
CA GLY A 59 0.95 5.32 -15.61
C GLY A 59 -0.13 4.50 -16.33
N THR A 60 0.14 4.17 -17.58
CA THR A 60 -0.71 3.32 -18.42
C THR A 60 0.08 2.12 -18.93
N GLU A 61 -0.58 1.12 -19.51
CA GLU A 61 0.11 -0.02 -20.10
C GLU A 61 1.08 0.40 -21.22
N ALA A 62 0.68 1.39 -22.04
CA ALA A 62 1.51 1.93 -23.11
C ALA A 62 2.64 2.84 -22.61
N VAL A 63 2.41 3.55 -21.52
CA VAL A 63 3.34 4.51 -20.92
C VAL A 63 3.38 4.28 -19.40
N PRO A 64 4.06 3.22 -18.94
CA PRO A 64 4.24 2.97 -17.51
C PRO A 64 5.08 4.06 -16.85
N TYR A 65 4.81 4.33 -15.58
CA TYR A 65 5.64 5.26 -14.79
C TYR A 65 7.05 4.69 -14.60
N GLN A 66 8.07 5.55 -14.73
CA GLN A 66 9.49 5.17 -14.71
C GLN A 66 10.34 6.06 -13.79
N GLY A 67 9.74 7.05 -13.15
CA GLY A 67 10.44 8.00 -12.29
C GLY A 67 10.59 7.53 -10.84
N THR A 68 11.08 8.45 -10.02
CA THR A 68 11.07 8.33 -8.56
C THR A 68 9.91 9.12 -7.98
N PHE A 69 9.06 8.47 -7.20
CA PHE A 69 8.02 9.08 -6.39
C PHE A 69 8.38 8.93 -4.91
N ASP A 70 8.66 10.04 -4.26
CA ASP A 70 8.93 10.07 -2.83
C ASP A 70 7.70 10.63 -2.08
N GLY A 71 7.04 9.79 -1.31
CA GLY A 71 5.88 10.18 -0.50
C GLY A 71 6.23 11.09 0.67
N GLN A 72 7.52 11.27 1.03
CA GLN A 72 7.98 12.12 2.14
C GLN A 72 7.26 11.83 3.47
N ALA A 73 6.88 10.56 3.67
CA ALA A 73 6.06 10.09 4.78
C ALA A 73 4.60 10.58 4.77
N HIS A 74 4.15 11.22 3.72
CA HIS A 74 2.76 11.62 3.58
C HIS A 74 1.83 10.46 3.23
N GLN A 75 0.55 10.68 3.49
CA GLN A 75 -0.53 9.75 3.23
C GLN A 75 -1.28 10.10 1.95
N LEU A 76 -1.55 9.08 1.13
CA LEU A 76 -2.45 9.16 -0.01
C LEU A 76 -3.70 8.32 0.28
N THR A 77 -4.84 8.97 0.42
CA THR A 77 -6.14 8.31 0.60
C THR A 77 -6.81 8.15 -0.76
N VAL A 78 -7.17 6.92 -1.11
CA VAL A 78 -7.82 6.57 -2.37
C VAL A 78 -9.23 6.03 -2.13
N ASN A 79 -10.14 6.29 -3.08
CA ASN A 79 -11.49 5.74 -3.07
C ASN A 79 -11.88 5.25 -4.47
N TYR A 80 -11.21 4.20 -4.95
CA TYR A 80 -11.44 3.68 -6.29
C TYR A 80 -12.61 2.71 -6.34
N SER A 81 -13.52 2.95 -7.29
CA SER A 81 -14.64 2.07 -7.63
C SER A 81 -14.71 1.91 -9.14
N VAL A 82 -14.00 0.91 -9.66
CA VAL A 82 -13.74 0.76 -11.09
C VAL A 82 -14.11 -0.63 -11.61
N THR A 83 -14.28 -0.75 -12.91
CA THR A 83 -14.57 -2.01 -13.62
C THR A 83 -13.38 -2.45 -14.48
N GLU A 84 -12.16 -2.09 -14.06
CA GLU A 84 -10.93 -2.26 -14.82
C GLU A 84 -9.99 -3.25 -14.11
N ASP A 85 -9.07 -3.82 -14.90
CA ASP A 85 -7.91 -4.55 -14.40
C ASP A 85 -6.77 -3.58 -14.06
N TYR A 86 -5.82 -4.05 -13.25
CA TYR A 86 -4.60 -3.33 -12.92
C TYR A 86 -4.87 -2.05 -12.12
N VAL A 87 -5.51 -2.21 -10.97
CA VAL A 87 -5.96 -1.09 -10.12
C VAL A 87 -4.97 -0.84 -9.00
N GLY A 88 -4.60 0.42 -8.83
CA GLY A 88 -3.75 0.95 -7.77
C GLY A 88 -3.36 2.38 -8.08
N PRO A 89 -2.94 3.20 -7.09
CA PRO A 89 -2.52 4.58 -7.32
C PRO A 89 -1.51 4.71 -8.47
N PHE A 90 -0.54 3.80 -8.52
CA PHE A 90 0.32 3.61 -9.67
C PHE A 90 -0.20 2.43 -10.48
N ARG A 91 -0.92 2.72 -11.57
CA ARG A 91 -1.55 1.66 -12.37
C ARG A 91 -0.53 0.74 -13.03
N PHE A 92 0.48 1.34 -13.68
CA PHE A 92 1.59 0.62 -14.31
C PHE A 92 2.92 1.30 -14.00
N ILE A 93 3.91 0.52 -13.58
CA ILE A 93 5.28 1.00 -13.37
C ILE A 93 6.29 0.14 -14.11
N SER A 94 7.41 0.74 -14.60
CA SER A 94 8.48 0.02 -15.30
C SER A 94 9.82 0.70 -15.11
N GLY A 95 10.64 0.23 -14.17
CA GLY A 95 11.90 0.88 -13.80
C GLY A 95 11.71 2.05 -12.84
N ALA A 96 10.62 2.06 -12.08
CA ALA A 96 10.30 3.12 -11.14
C ALA A 96 10.78 2.83 -9.72
N THR A 97 10.93 3.91 -8.95
CA THR A 97 11.10 3.87 -7.49
C THR A 97 9.92 4.56 -6.83
N ILE A 98 9.27 3.86 -5.88
CA ILE A 98 8.23 4.42 -5.00
C ILE A 98 8.72 4.26 -3.58
N GLN A 99 8.80 5.35 -2.84
CA GLN A 99 9.33 5.31 -1.48
C GLN A 99 8.59 6.21 -0.51
N LYS A 100 8.63 5.85 0.77
CA LYS A 100 8.12 6.64 1.90
C LYS A 100 6.69 7.13 1.70
N LEU A 101 5.84 6.25 1.19
CA LEU A 101 4.44 6.55 0.88
C LEU A 101 3.53 5.65 1.72
N HIS A 102 2.58 6.25 2.41
CA HIS A 102 1.46 5.53 3.02
C HIS A 102 0.23 5.64 2.11
N VAL A 103 -0.30 4.51 1.67
CA VAL A 103 -1.58 4.47 0.93
C VAL A 103 -2.65 3.83 1.80
N GLU A 104 -3.78 4.50 1.92
CA GLU A 104 -4.96 3.99 2.60
C GLU A 104 -6.24 4.21 1.79
N GLY A 105 -7.37 3.79 2.34
CA GLY A 105 -8.69 4.00 1.75
C GLY A 105 -9.30 2.74 1.16
N ILE A 106 -9.94 2.85 0.00
CA ILE A 106 -10.76 1.79 -0.59
C ILE A 106 -10.42 1.59 -2.07
N ILE A 107 -10.27 0.33 -2.46
CA ILE A 107 -10.18 -0.09 -3.85
C ILE A 107 -11.23 -1.17 -4.09
N ASN A 108 -12.25 -0.84 -4.88
CA ASN A 108 -13.25 -1.79 -5.35
C ASN A 108 -13.11 -2.00 -6.85
N THR A 109 -12.98 -3.25 -7.29
CA THR A 109 -12.97 -3.60 -8.71
C THR A 109 -13.80 -4.85 -8.97
N THR A 110 -14.41 -4.92 -10.16
CA THR A 110 -15.08 -6.13 -10.66
C THR A 110 -14.13 -6.99 -11.50
N ARG A 111 -12.85 -6.62 -11.55
CA ARG A 111 -11.79 -7.28 -12.32
C ARG A 111 -10.68 -7.79 -11.41
N GLY A 112 -9.67 -8.43 -12.01
CA GLY A 112 -8.47 -8.90 -11.33
C GLY A 112 -7.33 -7.87 -11.31
N PHE A 113 -6.23 -8.21 -10.67
CA PHE A 113 -5.00 -7.42 -10.55
C PHE A 113 -5.21 -6.07 -9.85
N ALA A 114 -5.48 -6.13 -8.57
CA ALA A 114 -5.49 -4.94 -7.72
C ALA A 114 -4.35 -5.00 -6.70
N GLY A 115 -3.72 -3.87 -6.47
CA GLY A 115 -2.67 -3.70 -5.45
C GLY A 115 -2.83 -2.40 -4.68
N GLY A 116 -2.48 -2.41 -3.38
CA GLY A 116 -2.62 -1.23 -2.54
C GLY A 116 -1.78 -0.03 -3.01
N LEU A 117 -0.65 -0.26 -3.68
CA LEU A 117 0.20 0.77 -4.27
C LEU A 117 0.24 0.68 -5.79
N VAL A 118 0.41 -0.51 -6.36
CA VAL A 118 0.69 -0.70 -7.78
C VAL A 118 -0.27 -1.72 -8.37
N GLY A 119 -0.93 -1.37 -9.46
CA GLY A 119 -1.77 -2.29 -10.21
C GLY A 119 -0.95 -3.40 -10.88
N TYR A 120 0.09 -3.02 -11.63
CA TYR A 120 0.88 -3.98 -12.41
C TYR A 120 2.30 -3.52 -12.75
N VAL A 121 3.22 -4.51 -12.81
CA VAL A 121 4.63 -4.30 -13.15
C VAL A 121 4.99 -5.11 -14.41
N PRO A 122 4.92 -4.53 -15.61
CA PRO A 122 5.17 -5.24 -16.86
C PRO A 122 6.65 -5.45 -17.17
N ALA A 123 7.57 -4.60 -16.68
CA ALA A 123 8.98 -4.66 -17.03
C ALA A 123 9.88 -3.88 -16.04
N GLY A 124 11.18 -3.91 -16.30
CA GLY A 124 12.20 -3.11 -15.62
C GLY A 124 12.59 -3.60 -14.24
N THR A 125 13.53 -2.91 -13.62
CA THR A 125 13.90 -3.09 -12.21
C THR A 125 13.20 -2.01 -11.40
N ASN A 126 12.29 -2.42 -10.54
CA ASN A 126 11.40 -1.57 -9.78
C ASN A 126 11.71 -1.68 -8.29
N GLN A 127 11.59 -0.57 -7.57
CA GLN A 127 11.83 -0.48 -6.14
C GLN A 127 10.61 0.09 -5.42
N ILE A 128 10.15 -0.59 -4.39
CA ILE A 128 9.18 -0.06 -3.41
C ILE A 128 9.86 -0.13 -2.05
N SER A 129 10.02 0.99 -1.36
CA SER A 129 10.75 1.00 -0.09
C SER A 129 10.16 1.95 0.94
N GLN A 130 10.19 1.54 2.19
CA GLN A 130 9.65 2.29 3.32
C GLN A 130 8.21 2.77 3.07
N CYS A 131 7.40 1.91 2.45
CA CYS A 131 6.00 2.19 2.15
C CYS A 131 5.06 1.43 3.07
N MET A 132 3.88 1.98 3.27
CA MET A 132 2.79 1.33 4.01
C MET A 132 1.53 1.25 3.16
N SER A 133 0.84 0.11 3.22
CA SER A 133 -0.47 -0.09 2.61
C SER A 133 -1.49 -0.47 3.66
N SER A 134 -2.50 0.36 3.86
CA SER A 134 -3.64 0.14 4.77
C SER A 134 -4.97 0.12 4.01
N VAL A 135 -4.94 -0.29 2.74
CA VAL A 135 -6.08 -0.20 1.82
C VAL A 135 -7.06 -1.35 2.05
N ASN A 136 -8.36 -1.04 1.99
CA ASN A 136 -9.42 -2.04 1.91
C ASN A 136 -9.63 -2.39 0.43
N ILE A 137 -9.21 -3.59 0.01
CA ILE A 137 -9.26 -4.01 -1.39
C ILE A 137 -10.34 -5.05 -1.59
N THR A 138 -11.31 -4.79 -2.45
CA THR A 138 -12.35 -5.75 -2.84
C THR A 138 -12.28 -6.02 -4.34
N SER A 139 -12.13 -7.29 -4.72
CA SER A 139 -12.29 -7.77 -6.09
C SER A 139 -13.43 -8.77 -6.16
N THR A 140 -14.30 -8.61 -7.16
CA THR A 140 -15.49 -9.46 -7.34
C THR A 140 -15.51 -10.19 -8.68
N GLN A 141 -14.38 -10.36 -9.34
CA GLN A 141 -14.29 -11.04 -10.65
C GLN A 141 -14.76 -12.49 -10.59
N GLY A 142 -14.59 -13.16 -9.46
CA GLY A 142 -14.95 -14.56 -9.30
C GLY A 142 -13.96 -15.51 -9.97
N GLY A 143 -12.95 -15.99 -9.22
CA GLY A 143 -12.16 -17.14 -9.60
C GLY A 143 -10.69 -16.95 -9.97
N ARG A 144 -10.24 -15.81 -10.44
CA ARG A 144 -8.83 -15.49 -10.68
C ARG A 144 -8.56 -14.02 -10.43
N GLU A 145 -8.87 -13.61 -9.23
CA GLU A 145 -8.58 -12.29 -8.72
C GLU A 145 -7.16 -12.31 -8.18
N TRP A 146 -6.25 -11.67 -8.80
CA TRP A 146 -4.90 -11.56 -8.27
C TRP A 146 -4.76 -10.23 -7.53
N VAL A 147 -5.01 -10.29 -6.22
CA VAL A 147 -4.95 -9.12 -5.36
C VAL A 147 -3.74 -9.23 -4.45
N GLY A 148 -2.92 -8.21 -4.45
CA GLY A 148 -1.79 -8.07 -3.54
C GLY A 148 -1.95 -6.90 -2.60
N GLY A 149 -1.48 -7.03 -1.36
CA GLY A 149 -1.51 -5.92 -0.42
C GLY A 149 -0.72 -4.70 -0.89
N PHE A 150 0.29 -4.91 -1.74
CA PHE A 150 1.08 -3.86 -2.39
C PHE A 150 0.91 -3.83 -3.90
N VAL A 151 1.08 -4.96 -4.59
CA VAL A 151 1.15 -5.04 -6.05
C VAL A 151 0.19 -6.10 -6.58
N GLY A 152 -0.66 -5.75 -7.54
CA GLY A 152 -1.59 -6.69 -8.14
C GLY A 152 -0.89 -7.78 -8.94
N GLY A 153 0.10 -7.43 -9.75
CA GLY A 153 0.86 -8.43 -10.50
C GLY A 153 2.19 -7.96 -11.04
N CYS A 154 3.06 -8.94 -11.29
CA CYS A 154 4.39 -8.74 -11.88
C CYS A 154 4.59 -9.78 -13.01
N ASN A 155 5.04 -9.35 -14.18
CA ASN A 155 5.13 -10.20 -15.35
C ASN A 155 6.39 -9.93 -16.18
N ASN A 156 6.69 -10.86 -17.07
CA ASN A 156 7.77 -10.89 -18.05
C ASN A 156 9.15 -11.29 -17.51
N SER A 157 9.86 -12.00 -18.37
CA SER A 157 11.26 -12.35 -18.15
C SER A 157 12.13 -11.11 -18.05
N GLY A 158 12.96 -11.02 -17.01
CA GLY A 158 13.81 -9.87 -16.76
C GLY A 158 13.17 -8.74 -15.93
N THR A 159 11.88 -8.83 -15.61
CA THR A 159 11.26 -7.91 -14.65
C THR A 159 11.74 -8.24 -13.25
N VAL A 160 12.20 -7.21 -12.53
CA VAL A 160 12.60 -7.29 -11.12
C VAL A 160 11.74 -6.33 -10.31
N LEU A 161 11.17 -6.83 -9.22
CA LEU A 161 10.46 -6.03 -8.24
C LEU A 161 11.09 -6.26 -6.86
N ASN A 162 11.64 -5.22 -6.29
CA ASN A 162 12.15 -5.21 -4.94
C ASN A 162 11.15 -4.48 -4.03
N ILE A 163 10.79 -5.10 -2.92
CA ILE A 163 9.96 -4.53 -1.85
C ILE A 163 10.78 -4.62 -0.57
N ASP A 164 11.24 -3.48 -0.09
CA ASP A 164 12.14 -3.40 1.06
C ASP A 164 11.57 -2.47 2.13
N ASP A 165 11.63 -2.91 3.39
CA ASP A 165 11.16 -2.09 4.51
C ASP A 165 9.71 -1.63 4.36
N CYS A 166 8.81 -2.54 4.07
CA CYS A 166 7.41 -2.23 3.81
C CYS A 166 6.47 -2.89 4.82
N LEU A 167 5.41 -2.17 5.19
CA LEU A 167 4.37 -2.64 6.10
C LEU A 167 3.03 -2.78 5.39
N CYS A 168 2.52 -4.01 5.31
CA CYS A 168 1.20 -4.29 4.76
C CYS A 168 0.17 -4.49 5.87
N GLN A 169 -0.85 -3.64 5.91
CA GLN A 169 -2.01 -3.71 6.80
C GLN A 169 -3.32 -3.79 6.02
N ALA A 170 -3.26 -4.21 4.77
CA ALA A 170 -4.41 -4.26 3.87
C ALA A 170 -5.50 -5.23 4.37
N ASN A 171 -6.77 -4.86 4.17
CA ASN A 171 -7.88 -5.77 4.32
C ASN A 171 -8.39 -6.16 2.94
N ILE A 172 -8.22 -7.44 2.59
CA ILE A 172 -8.52 -7.92 1.24
C ILE A 172 -9.80 -8.75 1.27
N THR A 173 -10.66 -8.54 0.28
CA THR A 173 -11.81 -9.40 -0.01
C THR A 173 -11.69 -9.87 -1.46
N ALA A 174 -11.18 -11.09 -1.63
CA ALA A 174 -10.95 -11.71 -2.93
C ALA A 174 -10.82 -13.23 -2.78
N ALA A 175 -11.10 -13.99 -3.83
CA ALA A 175 -10.91 -15.43 -3.82
C ALA A 175 -9.43 -15.83 -3.84
N TRP A 176 -8.60 -15.09 -4.57
CA TRP A 176 -7.14 -15.31 -4.66
C TRP A 176 -6.40 -14.03 -4.32
N ALA A 177 -5.59 -14.09 -3.28
CA ALA A 177 -4.83 -12.95 -2.79
C ALA A 177 -3.46 -13.36 -2.27
N ALA A 178 -2.59 -12.36 -2.08
CA ALA A 178 -1.33 -12.52 -1.39
C ALA A 178 -1.01 -11.27 -0.54
N ASN A 179 -0.17 -11.45 0.46
CA ASN A 179 0.19 -10.37 1.38
C ASN A 179 0.90 -9.21 0.69
N PHE A 180 1.75 -9.48 -0.31
CA PHE A 180 2.49 -8.43 -1.02
C PHE A 180 2.14 -8.37 -2.50
N VAL A 181 2.30 -9.45 -3.27
CA VAL A 181 2.13 -9.45 -4.72
C VAL A 181 1.09 -10.49 -5.13
N GLY A 182 -0.01 -10.04 -5.72
CA GLY A 182 -1.16 -10.87 -6.09
C GLY A 182 -0.77 -12.01 -7.02
N ILE A 183 0.06 -11.75 -8.01
CA ILE A 183 0.61 -12.79 -8.88
C ILE A 183 1.97 -12.45 -9.46
N MET A 184 2.79 -13.46 -9.67
CA MET A 184 4.08 -13.38 -10.32
C MET A 184 4.15 -14.37 -11.49
N TYR A 185 4.41 -13.87 -12.70
CA TYR A 185 4.43 -14.65 -13.95
C TYR A 185 5.81 -14.70 -14.62
N TYR A 186 6.03 -15.73 -15.45
CA TYR A 186 7.01 -15.81 -16.54
C TYR A 186 8.44 -15.34 -16.21
N SER A 187 9.08 -15.98 -15.22
CA SER A 187 10.48 -15.69 -14.87
C SER A 187 10.73 -14.25 -14.43
N SER A 188 9.69 -13.54 -13.95
CA SER A 188 9.90 -12.33 -13.18
C SER A 188 10.54 -12.64 -11.82
N HIS A 189 11.21 -11.66 -11.24
CA HIS A 189 11.86 -11.80 -9.94
C HIS A 189 11.22 -10.84 -8.95
N VAL A 190 10.70 -11.37 -7.85
CA VAL A 190 10.15 -10.58 -6.75
C VAL A 190 10.96 -10.84 -5.48
N ASN A 191 11.57 -9.80 -4.95
CA ASN A 191 12.33 -9.85 -3.72
C ASN A 191 11.60 -9.03 -2.65
N VAL A 192 11.28 -9.65 -1.51
CA VAL A 192 10.65 -8.95 -0.37
C VAL A 192 11.55 -9.09 0.84
N ASN A 193 12.10 -7.98 1.30
CA ASN A 193 13.08 -7.97 2.37
C ASN A 193 12.68 -7.04 3.50
N ASN A 194 13.05 -7.41 4.73
CA ASN A 194 12.88 -6.59 5.93
C ASN A 194 11.47 -6.00 6.05
N SER A 195 10.46 -6.78 5.72
CA SER A 195 9.08 -6.31 5.58
C SER A 195 8.13 -7.11 6.46
N LEU A 196 7.03 -6.49 6.85
CA LEU A 196 5.99 -7.10 7.68
C LEU A 196 4.64 -7.03 6.97
N SER A 197 3.86 -8.11 7.04
CA SER A 197 2.45 -8.07 6.72
C SER A 197 1.60 -8.54 7.89
N VAL A 198 0.62 -7.74 8.26
CA VAL A 198 -0.49 -8.07 9.15
C VAL A 198 -1.82 -8.06 8.38
N ALA A 199 -1.76 -8.12 7.04
CA ALA A 199 -2.93 -8.10 6.18
C ALA A 199 -3.91 -9.24 6.50
N THR A 200 -5.18 -9.01 6.20
CA THR A 200 -6.24 -10.00 6.31
C THR A 200 -6.87 -10.28 4.95
N CYS A 201 -7.42 -11.47 4.76
CA CYS A 201 -8.17 -11.78 3.56
C CYS A 201 -9.47 -12.51 3.90
N ALA A 202 -10.59 -11.87 3.58
CA ALA A 202 -11.92 -12.49 3.64
C ALA A 202 -12.24 -13.17 2.32
N ASN A 203 -13.04 -14.26 2.38
CA ASN A 203 -13.49 -15.05 1.23
C ASN A 203 -12.37 -15.75 0.43
N ALA A 204 -11.16 -15.80 0.96
CA ALA A 204 -10.03 -16.40 0.26
C ALA A 204 -10.20 -17.91 0.10
N THR A 205 -10.16 -18.40 -1.12
CA THR A 205 -9.82 -19.80 -1.41
C THR A 205 -8.31 -20.00 -1.34
N GLN A 206 -7.52 -18.93 -1.64
CA GLN A 206 -6.08 -18.89 -1.50
C GLN A 206 -5.64 -17.51 -1.00
N PHE A 207 -5.03 -17.47 0.17
CA PHE A 207 -4.32 -16.29 0.68
C PHE A 207 -2.86 -16.64 0.89
N ASN A 208 -2.03 -16.22 -0.04
CA ASN A 208 -0.62 -16.62 -0.10
C ASN A 208 0.25 -15.75 0.81
N SER A 209 1.37 -16.34 1.26
CA SER A 209 2.27 -15.64 2.19
C SER A 209 2.86 -14.37 1.58
N ILE A 210 3.57 -14.45 0.46
CA ILE A 210 4.21 -13.28 -0.17
C ILE A 210 3.56 -12.96 -1.52
N TYR A 211 3.43 -13.96 -2.37
CA TYR A 211 2.88 -13.85 -3.72
C TYR A 211 2.20 -15.15 -4.14
N HIS A 212 1.26 -15.06 -5.07
CA HIS A 212 0.79 -16.21 -5.82
C HIS A 212 1.74 -16.44 -7.01
N TYR A 213 2.17 -17.68 -7.20
CA TYR A 213 3.22 -18.03 -8.14
C TYR A 213 2.70 -18.72 -9.40
N ILE A 214 3.19 -18.28 -10.57
CA ILE A 214 3.13 -19.04 -11.82
C ILE A 214 4.45 -18.83 -12.59
N TYR A 215 5.46 -19.70 -12.40
CA TYR A 215 6.75 -19.71 -13.13
C TYR A 215 7.69 -18.50 -12.90
N GLY A 216 7.53 -17.70 -11.84
CA GLY A 216 8.47 -16.66 -11.47
C GLY A 216 9.55 -17.12 -10.50
N HIS A 217 10.38 -16.23 -10.02
CA HIS A 217 11.36 -16.46 -8.95
C HIS A 217 11.18 -15.44 -7.85
N GLY A 218 11.21 -15.86 -6.61
CA GLY A 218 11.07 -14.95 -5.48
C GLY A 218 12.08 -15.27 -4.39
N THR A 219 12.53 -14.22 -3.72
CA THR A 219 13.34 -14.33 -2.52
C THR A 219 12.75 -13.52 -1.40
N THR A 220 12.93 -13.99 -0.18
CA THR A 220 12.58 -13.23 1.02
C THR A 220 13.73 -13.29 2.01
N ARG A 221 13.97 -12.17 2.65
CA ARG A 221 14.92 -12.09 3.75
C ARG A 221 14.33 -11.23 4.85
N ASN A 222 14.33 -11.73 6.08
CA ASN A 222 13.84 -11.00 7.24
C ASN A 222 12.43 -10.45 7.01
N THR A 223 11.52 -11.28 6.47
CA THR A 223 10.15 -10.90 6.12
C THR A 223 9.17 -11.74 6.93
N TYR A 224 8.22 -11.07 7.56
CA TYR A 224 7.30 -11.64 8.52
C TYR A 224 5.85 -11.49 8.09
N ILE A 225 5.01 -12.48 8.40
CA ILE A 225 3.61 -12.54 8.00
C ILE A 225 2.76 -13.04 9.14
N LEU A 226 1.73 -12.29 9.50
CA LEU A 226 0.79 -12.71 10.54
C LEU A 226 -0.21 -13.74 10.02
N ASN A 227 -0.74 -13.55 8.82
CA ASN A 227 -1.84 -14.34 8.28
C ASN A 227 -1.53 -14.86 6.87
N CYS A 228 -1.74 -16.14 6.66
CA CYS A 228 -1.87 -16.75 5.35
C CYS A 228 -2.64 -18.06 5.45
N THR A 229 -3.33 -18.48 4.39
CA THR A 229 -4.02 -19.78 4.32
C THR A 229 -3.21 -20.80 3.53
N VAL A 230 -2.32 -20.34 2.67
CA VAL A 230 -1.46 -21.17 1.83
C VAL A 230 -0.03 -20.64 1.88
N SER A 231 0.89 -21.48 2.29
CA SER A 231 2.32 -21.23 2.22
C SER A 231 2.87 -22.12 1.10
N TYR A 232 3.02 -21.56 -0.11
CA TYR A 232 3.73 -22.28 -1.19
C TYR A 232 5.22 -22.24 -0.91
N THR A 233 5.78 -23.41 -0.61
CA THR A 233 7.21 -23.59 -0.40
C THR A 233 7.95 -24.04 -1.67
N ASP A 234 7.22 -24.42 -2.72
CA ASP A 234 7.81 -25.16 -3.84
C ASP A 234 8.64 -24.33 -4.82
N HIS A 235 8.49 -22.99 -4.84
CA HIS A 235 9.14 -22.14 -5.86
C HIS A 235 9.61 -20.76 -5.37
N GLY A 236 9.80 -20.55 -4.09
CA GLY A 236 10.31 -19.30 -3.54
C GLY A 236 10.32 -19.30 -2.02
N SER A 237 11.03 -18.36 -1.41
CA SER A 237 10.99 -18.18 0.05
C SER A 237 9.61 -17.72 0.45
N ALA A 238 8.93 -18.49 1.28
CA ALA A 238 7.82 -17.97 2.05
C ALA A 238 8.39 -17.08 3.18
N GLY A 239 7.72 -15.98 3.50
CA GLY A 239 8.04 -15.21 4.70
C GLY A 239 7.85 -16.06 5.97
N THR A 240 8.42 -15.62 7.06
CA THR A 240 8.26 -16.28 8.35
C THR A 240 6.88 -15.95 8.92
N VAL A 241 6.07 -16.99 9.16
CA VAL A 241 4.76 -16.81 9.82
C VAL A 241 4.98 -16.55 11.30
N VAL A 242 4.36 -15.49 11.81
CA VAL A 242 4.48 -15.06 13.21
C VAL A 242 3.11 -14.96 13.88
N THR A 243 3.11 -14.86 15.19
CA THR A 243 1.90 -14.70 16.01
C THR A 243 1.73 -13.24 16.46
N MET A 244 0.52 -12.86 16.87
CA MET A 244 0.28 -11.56 17.49
C MET A 244 1.14 -11.33 18.74
N ASP A 245 1.37 -12.38 19.54
CA ASP A 245 2.22 -12.27 20.74
C ASP A 245 3.66 -11.90 20.37
N GLN A 246 4.21 -12.46 19.28
CA GLN A 246 5.55 -12.12 18.78
C GLN A 246 5.62 -10.71 18.19
N LEU A 247 4.54 -10.21 17.61
CA LEU A 247 4.48 -8.82 17.16
C LEU A 247 4.43 -7.87 18.37
N ALA A 248 3.64 -8.23 19.39
CA ALA A 248 3.42 -7.40 20.57
C ALA A 248 4.58 -7.41 21.56
N ASP A 249 5.46 -8.41 21.56
CA ASP A 249 6.60 -8.50 22.49
C ASP A 249 7.85 -7.75 22.00
N GLY A 250 7.80 -7.15 20.80
CA GLY A 250 8.89 -6.35 20.21
C GLY A 250 10.01 -7.18 19.57
N SER A 251 9.95 -8.51 19.62
CA SER A 251 11.00 -9.37 19.05
C SER A 251 11.11 -9.20 17.53
N ILE A 252 9.98 -9.07 16.84
CA ILE A 252 9.95 -8.86 15.38
C ILE A 252 10.43 -7.46 14.99
N ALA A 253 10.08 -6.41 15.75
CA ALA A 253 10.63 -5.06 15.53
C ALA A 253 12.16 -5.07 15.65
N THR A 254 12.67 -5.73 16.69
CA THR A 254 14.12 -5.91 16.88
C THR A 254 14.77 -6.66 15.72
N ALA A 255 14.13 -7.72 15.22
CA ALA A 255 14.64 -8.50 14.10
C ALA A 255 14.64 -7.69 12.79
N LEU A 256 13.55 -6.95 12.51
CA LEU A 256 13.46 -6.06 11.35
C LEU A 256 14.50 -4.93 11.39
N GLN A 257 14.85 -4.45 12.58
CA GLN A 257 15.84 -3.40 12.81
C GLN A 257 17.29 -3.93 12.84
N ALA A 258 17.51 -5.24 12.92
CA ALA A 258 18.84 -5.82 13.07
C ALA A 258 19.82 -5.41 11.95
N ASP A 259 21.10 -5.26 12.30
CA ASP A 259 22.21 -4.92 11.39
C ASP A 259 22.09 -3.54 10.70
N ARG A 260 21.32 -2.60 11.30
CA ARG A 260 21.10 -1.26 10.76
C ARG A 260 21.65 -0.18 11.69
N THR A 261 22.22 0.85 11.08
CA THR A 261 22.65 2.07 11.79
C THR A 261 21.54 3.10 11.90
N GLU A 262 20.64 3.12 10.92
CA GLU A 262 19.45 3.99 10.92
C GLU A 262 18.26 3.23 11.51
N GLU A 263 17.47 3.91 12.32
CA GLU A 263 16.26 3.35 12.90
C GLU A 263 15.11 3.44 11.92
N VAL A 264 14.82 2.33 11.23
CA VAL A 264 13.75 2.20 10.24
C VAL A 264 12.50 1.61 10.86
N TRP A 265 12.69 0.61 11.74
CA TRP A 265 11.59 -0.07 12.41
C TRP A 265 11.61 0.24 13.90
N VAL A 266 10.46 0.57 14.43
CA VAL A 266 10.23 0.78 15.86
C VAL A 266 9.14 -0.16 16.36
N HIS A 267 9.14 -0.41 17.65
CA HIS A 267 8.07 -1.16 18.29
C HIS A 267 7.06 -0.17 18.89
N ASP A 268 5.81 -0.31 18.47
CA ASP A 268 4.64 0.29 19.11
C ASP A 268 3.74 -0.83 19.66
N GLU A 269 2.48 -0.94 19.29
CA GLU A 269 1.65 -2.12 19.57
C GLU A 269 2.11 -3.33 18.72
N ILE A 270 2.59 -3.06 17.52
CA ILE A 270 3.26 -3.96 16.58
C ILE A 270 4.47 -3.25 15.98
N PRO A 271 5.36 -3.94 15.22
CA PRO A 271 6.40 -3.25 14.48
C PRO A 271 5.83 -2.23 13.48
N MET A 272 6.33 -1.01 13.54
CA MET A 272 5.94 0.11 12.68
C MET A 272 7.15 0.71 11.99
N LEU A 273 6.95 1.30 10.82
CA LEU A 273 7.97 2.11 10.18
C LEU A 273 8.09 3.45 10.89
N LYS A 274 9.27 3.75 11.40
CA LYS A 274 9.54 4.96 12.19
C LYS A 274 9.10 6.23 11.47
N ILE A 275 9.33 6.29 10.17
CA ILE A 275 9.02 7.47 9.35
C ILE A 275 7.53 7.87 9.40
N PHE A 276 6.61 6.93 9.65
CA PHE A 276 5.18 7.21 9.80
C PHE A 276 4.76 7.41 11.26
N MET A 277 5.72 7.36 12.21
CA MET A 277 5.48 7.60 13.63
C MET A 277 5.94 8.99 14.07
N GLU A 278 6.93 9.56 13.36
CA GLU A 278 7.55 10.84 13.71
C GLU A 278 6.79 12.00 13.10
N ASP A 279 5.62 12.23 13.43
CA ASP A 279 4.89 13.49 13.47
C ASP A 279 3.37 13.30 13.35
N ASN A 280 2.68 13.32 14.46
CA ASN A 280 1.23 13.54 14.43
C ASN A 280 0.83 14.93 13.89
N SER A 281 1.77 15.74 13.39
CA SER A 281 1.52 17.03 12.76
C SER A 281 1.09 16.88 11.29
N HIS A 282 1.26 15.67 10.69
CA HIS A 282 0.74 15.36 9.35
C HIS A 282 -0.74 14.97 9.37
N THR A 283 -1.35 14.81 10.52
CA THR A 283 -2.79 14.76 10.60
C THR A 283 -3.32 16.16 10.30
N GLY A 284 -3.67 16.40 9.06
CA GLY A 284 -4.52 17.54 8.64
C GLY A 284 -5.92 17.50 9.27
N LEU A 285 -6.02 17.00 10.48
CA LEU A 285 -7.10 17.27 11.39
C LEU A 285 -6.91 18.74 11.82
N ALA A 286 -7.41 19.66 10.98
CA ALA A 286 -7.94 20.89 11.52
C ALA A 286 -8.73 20.48 12.76
N GLU A 287 -8.39 21.07 13.91
CA GLU A 287 -9.08 20.88 15.18
C GLU A 287 -10.59 20.92 14.88
N ILE A 288 -11.18 19.73 14.65
CA ILE A 288 -12.62 19.60 14.65
C ILE A 288 -12.94 19.87 16.10
N ASP A 289 -13.50 21.04 16.33
CA ASP A 289 -14.10 21.45 17.60
C ASP A 289 -14.91 20.25 18.10
N ALA A 290 -14.33 19.48 19.01
CA ALA A 290 -14.76 18.15 19.35
C ALA A 290 -16.14 18.30 19.97
N ALA A 291 -17.16 18.08 19.15
CA ALA A 291 -18.49 17.79 19.70
C ALA A 291 -18.25 16.64 20.68
N GLN A 292 -18.40 16.93 21.97
CA GLN A 292 -18.12 16.05 23.12
C GLN A 292 -18.46 14.61 22.77
N PRO A 293 -17.51 13.66 22.84
CA PRO A 293 -17.77 12.27 22.50
C PRO A 293 -18.95 11.81 23.33
N LYS A 294 -19.95 11.20 22.69
CA LYS A 294 -21.10 10.64 23.39
C LYS A 294 -20.56 9.61 24.36
N SER A 295 -20.54 9.93 25.64
CA SER A 295 -19.97 9.11 26.70
C SER A 295 -20.61 7.73 26.70
N GLY A 296 -19.80 6.69 26.65
CA GLY A 296 -20.22 5.30 26.87
C GLY A 296 -20.34 4.41 25.64
N ILE A 297 -19.99 4.87 24.43
CA ILE A 297 -19.89 3.98 23.27
C ILE A 297 -18.43 3.54 23.11
N ARG A 298 -18.23 2.22 23.04
CA ARG A 298 -16.96 1.57 22.82
C ARG A 298 -16.82 1.16 21.36
N TYR A 299 -15.65 1.32 20.79
CA TYR A 299 -15.33 0.93 19.43
C TYR A 299 -14.12 0.00 19.43
N ASN A 300 -14.09 -0.99 18.52
CA ASN A 300 -12.87 -1.73 18.23
C ASN A 300 -11.95 -0.90 17.33
N LEU A 301 -10.75 -1.41 17.00
CA LEU A 301 -9.78 -0.72 16.12
C LEU A 301 -10.31 -0.47 14.70
N MET A 302 -11.36 -1.18 14.28
CA MET A 302 -12.03 -0.98 12.99
C MET A 302 -13.15 0.08 13.04
N GLY A 303 -13.28 0.82 14.17
CA GLY A 303 -14.32 1.82 14.35
C GLY A 303 -15.74 1.26 14.54
N GLN A 304 -15.89 -0.05 14.71
CA GLN A 304 -17.20 -0.68 14.94
C GLN A 304 -17.58 -0.59 16.40
N PRO A 305 -18.84 -0.22 16.73
CA PRO A 305 -19.29 -0.21 18.11
C PRO A 305 -19.30 -1.62 18.70
N VAL A 306 -18.75 -1.75 19.91
CA VAL A 306 -18.66 -3.05 20.61
C VAL A 306 -19.29 -3.01 22.00
N GLY A 307 -19.81 -4.14 22.42
CA GLY A 307 -20.43 -4.31 23.73
C GLY A 307 -19.41 -4.44 24.87
N LYS A 308 -19.91 -4.46 26.11
CA LYS A 308 -19.08 -4.54 27.32
C LYS A 308 -18.29 -5.86 27.43
N ASP A 309 -18.75 -6.90 26.75
CA ASP A 309 -18.14 -8.25 26.80
C ASP A 309 -17.11 -8.46 25.69
N TYR A 310 -16.83 -7.44 24.87
CA TYR A 310 -15.82 -7.53 23.82
C TYR A 310 -14.43 -7.65 24.41
N LYS A 311 -13.66 -8.63 23.91
CA LYS A 311 -12.26 -8.88 24.28
C LYS A 311 -11.35 -8.35 23.20
N GLY A 312 -10.36 -7.57 23.58
CA GLY A 312 -9.41 -6.96 22.66
C GLY A 312 -9.20 -5.46 22.93
N ILE A 313 -8.66 -4.74 21.95
CA ILE A 313 -8.44 -3.30 22.06
C ILE A 313 -9.76 -2.57 21.83
N VAL A 314 -10.09 -1.68 22.76
CA VAL A 314 -11.32 -0.89 22.77
C VAL A 314 -10.95 0.59 22.85
N ILE A 315 -11.62 1.40 22.06
CA ILE A 315 -11.54 2.87 22.12
C ILE A 315 -12.83 3.40 22.80
N GLU A 316 -12.70 4.09 23.90
CA GLU A 316 -13.81 4.72 24.63
C GLU A 316 -13.36 6.12 25.05
N ASN A 317 -14.13 7.13 24.69
CA ASN A 317 -13.84 8.57 24.97
C ASN A 317 -12.43 9.00 24.48
N GLY A 318 -11.99 8.52 23.31
CA GLY A 318 -10.68 8.85 22.75
C GLY A 318 -9.49 8.17 23.43
N GLN A 319 -9.73 7.28 24.41
CA GLN A 319 -8.68 6.50 25.08
C GLN A 319 -8.76 5.04 24.67
N LYS A 320 -7.61 4.39 24.47
CA LYS A 320 -7.48 2.97 24.16
C LYS A 320 -7.32 2.16 25.46
N PHE A 321 -8.02 1.02 25.54
CA PHE A 321 -7.89 0.04 26.61
C PHE A 321 -7.83 -1.38 26.06
N ILE A 322 -7.11 -2.26 26.75
CA ILE A 322 -7.16 -3.69 26.49
C ILE A 322 -8.18 -4.32 27.43
N VAL A 323 -9.25 -4.91 26.86
CA VAL A 323 -10.24 -5.70 27.62
C VAL A 323 -9.84 -7.16 27.50
N ARG A 324 -9.46 -7.78 28.61
CA ARG A 324 -9.02 -9.18 28.74
C ARG A 324 -10.17 -10.14 29.04
#